data_93eae5f80074bf830d01fe091de5f3a2
#
_entry.id   93eae5f80074bf830d01fe091de5f3a2
#
_cell.length_a   1.000
_cell.length_b   1.000
_cell.length_c   1.000
_cell.angle_alpha   90.00
_cell.angle_beta   90.00
_cell.angle_gamma   90.00
#
_symmetry.space_group_name_H-M   'P 1'
#
loop_
_entity.id
_entity.type
_entity.pdbx_description
1 polymer ?
#
loop_
_entity_poly.entity_id
_entity_poly.type
_entity_poly.pdbx_seq_one_letter_code
_entity_poly.pdbx_strand_id
1 'polypeptide(L)'
;MTVSPDRKPVVVTDLDEAFAAVRRTGLRLTAARRLVLEALLAARTPISAEDIADGLGGRMTQSDIASVYRNLETLGELGLVRHFHAGHGPGRYVLEGFGDREYLACESCGLLESVEPAALETVRDAVRDLSGFEAGFSHFPIVGLCARCAQKRRG
;
A
#
# COMPACT_ATOMS: atom_id res chain seq x y z
N MET A 1 -11.53 6.52 -6.61
CA MET A 1 -11.63 5.14 -6.11
C MET A 1 -12.12 5.16 -4.68
N THR A 2 -13.36 4.78 -4.46
CA THR A 2 -13.91 4.68 -3.11
C THR A 2 -13.58 3.28 -2.60
N VAL A 3 -12.61 3.18 -1.71
CA VAL A 3 -12.34 1.91 -1.03
C VAL A 3 -13.55 1.62 -0.15
N SER A 4 -14.27 0.55 -0.45
CA SER A 4 -15.36 0.11 0.40
C SER A 4 -14.81 -0.33 1.75
N PRO A 5 -15.24 0.27 2.87
CA PRO A 5 -14.73 -0.07 4.20
C PRO A 5 -15.09 -1.49 4.67
N ASP A 6 -15.91 -2.21 3.91
CA ASP A 6 -16.45 -3.52 4.29
C ASP A 6 -15.70 -4.73 3.74
N ARG A 7 -14.60 -4.54 3.00
CA ARG A 7 -13.87 -5.69 2.47
C ARG A 7 -12.85 -6.21 3.46
N LYS A 8 -13.02 -7.47 3.81
CA LYS A 8 -12.03 -8.18 4.65
C LYS A 8 -10.73 -8.33 3.86
N PRO A 9 -9.59 -7.90 4.41
CA PRO A 9 -8.29 -8.13 3.80
C PRO A 9 -8.04 -9.62 3.58
N VAL A 10 -7.53 -9.97 2.41
CA VAL A 10 -7.05 -11.33 2.10
C VAL A 10 -5.54 -11.33 2.28
N VAL A 11 -5.10 -11.79 3.42
CA VAL A 11 -3.69 -11.87 3.78
C VAL A 11 -3.01 -12.98 3.01
N VAL A 12 -1.89 -12.68 2.38
CA VAL A 12 -1.07 -13.63 1.63
C VAL A 12 0.41 -13.46 2.02
N THR A 13 1.14 -14.55 2.08
CA THR A 13 2.55 -14.55 2.49
C THR A 13 3.50 -14.85 1.35
N ASP A 14 3.02 -15.45 0.27
CA ASP A 14 3.79 -15.79 -0.91
C ASP A 14 2.96 -15.73 -2.20
N LEU A 15 3.61 -15.95 -3.34
CA LEU A 15 2.97 -15.92 -4.65
C LEU A 15 1.95 -17.03 -4.86
N ASP A 16 2.19 -18.21 -4.34
CA ASP A 16 1.27 -19.34 -4.52
C ASP A 16 -0.05 -19.08 -3.80
N GLU A 17 0.02 -18.52 -2.61
CA GLU A 17 -1.17 -18.07 -1.87
C GLU A 17 -1.91 -16.94 -2.60
N ALA A 18 -1.17 -15.96 -3.14
CA ALA A 18 -1.75 -14.86 -3.90
C ALA A 18 -2.44 -15.37 -5.18
N PHE A 19 -1.80 -16.27 -5.90
CA PHE A 19 -2.39 -16.89 -7.10
C PHE A 19 -3.59 -17.75 -6.77
N ALA A 20 -3.53 -18.52 -5.68
CA ALA A 20 -4.66 -19.32 -5.22
C ALA A 20 -5.83 -18.43 -4.80
N ALA A 21 -5.58 -17.31 -4.14
CA ALA A 21 -6.60 -16.35 -3.77
C ALA A 21 -7.33 -15.78 -4.99
N VAL A 22 -6.61 -15.40 -6.05
CA VAL A 22 -7.22 -14.95 -7.30
C VAL A 22 -8.08 -16.04 -7.92
N ARG A 23 -7.58 -17.27 -8.00
CA ARG A 23 -8.33 -18.40 -8.60
C ARG A 23 -9.60 -18.73 -7.82
N ARG A 24 -9.59 -18.62 -6.50
CA ARG A 24 -10.79 -18.88 -5.66
C ARG A 24 -11.94 -17.92 -5.95
N THR A 25 -11.68 -16.75 -6.50
CA THR A 25 -12.73 -15.80 -6.91
C THR A 25 -13.35 -16.12 -8.28
N GLY A 26 -12.84 -17.14 -8.97
CA GLY A 26 -13.23 -17.46 -10.33
C GLY A 26 -12.54 -16.61 -11.41
N LEU A 27 -11.68 -15.68 -11.01
CA LEU A 27 -10.92 -14.86 -11.95
C LEU A 27 -9.73 -15.62 -12.54
N ARG A 28 -9.49 -15.35 -13.83
CA ARG A 28 -8.33 -15.92 -14.53
C ARG A 28 -7.05 -15.21 -14.06
N LEU A 29 -6.05 -16.01 -13.76
CA LEU A 29 -4.70 -15.53 -13.48
C LEU A 29 -3.96 -15.26 -14.81
N THR A 30 -4.13 -14.06 -15.36
CA THR A 30 -3.47 -13.63 -16.59
C THR A 30 -2.00 -13.33 -16.37
N ALA A 31 -1.19 -13.31 -17.42
CA ALA A 31 0.23 -12.94 -17.35
C ALA A 31 0.42 -11.53 -16.75
N ALA A 32 -0.41 -10.56 -17.15
CA ALA A 32 -0.37 -9.21 -16.62
C ALA A 32 -0.69 -9.17 -15.11
N ARG A 33 -1.69 -9.92 -14.65
CA ARG A 33 -2.06 -10.00 -13.24
C ARG A 33 -0.99 -10.68 -12.40
N ARG A 34 -0.39 -11.73 -12.94
CA ARG A 34 0.75 -12.42 -12.33
C ARG A 34 1.92 -11.45 -12.12
N LEU A 35 2.28 -10.70 -13.16
CA LEU A 35 3.38 -9.73 -13.11
C LEU A 35 3.18 -8.66 -12.04
N VAL A 36 1.96 -8.13 -11.89
CA VAL A 36 1.64 -7.15 -10.84
C VAL A 36 1.84 -7.77 -9.44
N LEU A 37 1.35 -8.98 -9.21
CA LEU A 37 1.53 -9.68 -7.93
C LEU A 37 3.01 -9.98 -7.64
N GLU A 38 3.77 -10.41 -8.64
CA GLU A 38 5.22 -10.65 -8.53
C GLU A 38 5.97 -9.36 -8.18
N ALA A 39 5.62 -8.24 -8.82
CA ALA A 39 6.24 -6.94 -8.54
C ALA A 39 5.97 -6.46 -7.11
N LEU A 40 4.72 -6.56 -6.66
CA LEU A 40 4.33 -6.18 -5.30
C LEU A 40 5.06 -7.03 -4.24
N LEU A 41 5.17 -8.34 -4.49
CA LEU A 41 5.89 -9.24 -3.59
C LEU A 41 7.39 -8.96 -3.57
N ALA A 42 8.00 -8.74 -4.74
CA ALA A 42 9.43 -8.46 -4.85
C ALA A 42 9.82 -7.14 -4.16
N ALA A 43 8.94 -6.14 -4.24
CA ALA A 43 9.18 -4.83 -3.62
C ALA A 43 9.11 -4.87 -2.09
N ARG A 44 8.21 -5.65 -1.51
CA ARG A 44 7.95 -5.77 -0.05
C ARG A 44 7.62 -4.45 0.66
N THR A 45 7.59 -3.37 -0.06
CA THR A 45 7.27 -2.01 0.39
C THR A 45 6.23 -1.42 -0.56
N PRO A 46 5.45 -0.43 -0.11
CA PRO A 46 4.50 0.22 -1.00
C PRO A 46 5.18 0.88 -2.20
N ILE A 47 4.71 0.54 -3.40
CA ILE A 47 5.22 1.04 -4.68
C ILE A 47 4.11 1.66 -5.52
N SER A 48 4.48 2.51 -6.48
CA SER A 48 3.54 3.12 -7.41
C SER A 48 3.21 2.17 -8.58
N ALA A 49 2.14 2.47 -9.31
CA ALA A 49 1.83 1.77 -10.54
C ALA A 49 2.91 1.99 -11.60
N GLU A 50 3.53 3.16 -11.62
CA GLU A 50 4.65 3.51 -12.48
C GLU A 50 5.88 2.64 -12.21
N ASP A 51 6.22 2.41 -10.94
CA ASP A 51 7.31 1.50 -10.54
C ASP A 51 7.07 0.08 -11.07
N ILE A 52 5.83 -0.40 -11.01
CA ILE A 52 5.45 -1.72 -11.53
C ILE A 52 5.55 -1.74 -13.07
N ALA A 53 5.02 -0.72 -13.75
CA ALA A 53 5.06 -0.63 -15.20
C ALA A 53 6.49 -0.55 -15.75
N ASP A 54 7.37 0.15 -15.04
CA ASP A 54 8.81 0.24 -15.38
C ASP A 54 9.60 -1.03 -15.03
N GLY A 55 8.96 -2.02 -14.46
CA GLY A 55 9.60 -3.29 -14.08
C GLY A 55 10.57 -3.15 -12.90
N LEU A 56 10.24 -2.34 -11.91
CA LEU A 56 11.04 -2.10 -10.70
C LEU A 56 12.48 -1.64 -11.02
N GLY A 57 12.60 -0.67 -11.91
CA GLY A 57 13.90 -0.17 -12.36
C GLY A 57 14.69 -1.17 -13.21
N GLY A 58 14.01 -1.91 -14.06
CA GLY A 58 14.60 -2.89 -14.98
C GLY A 58 14.90 -4.27 -14.40
N ARG A 59 14.47 -4.52 -13.15
CA ARG A 59 14.63 -5.85 -12.51
C ARG A 59 13.60 -6.87 -12.98
N MET A 60 12.52 -6.40 -13.55
CA MET A 60 11.42 -7.22 -14.06
C MET A 60 11.01 -6.74 -15.45
N THR A 61 10.18 -7.52 -16.13
CA THR A 61 9.61 -7.15 -17.43
C THR A 61 8.74 -5.91 -17.30
N GLN A 62 8.93 -4.96 -18.19
CA GLN A 62 8.06 -3.78 -18.31
C GLN A 62 6.66 -4.17 -18.78
N SER A 63 5.68 -3.39 -18.41
CA SER A 63 4.28 -3.59 -18.79
C SER A 63 3.57 -2.28 -19.06
N ASP A 64 2.44 -2.37 -19.75
CA ASP A 64 1.59 -1.23 -20.03
C ASP A 64 0.98 -0.68 -18.75
N ILE A 65 1.12 0.63 -18.52
CA ILE A 65 0.66 1.31 -17.31
C ILE A 65 -0.87 1.20 -17.12
N ALA A 66 -1.65 1.25 -18.19
CA ALA A 66 -3.10 1.11 -18.09
C ALA A 66 -3.50 -0.30 -17.65
N SER A 67 -2.77 -1.32 -18.13
CA SER A 67 -2.93 -2.70 -17.69
C SER A 67 -2.58 -2.87 -16.22
N VAL A 68 -1.51 -2.22 -15.75
CA VAL A 68 -1.11 -2.24 -14.32
C VAL A 68 -2.23 -1.67 -13.46
N TYR A 69 -2.75 -0.49 -13.79
CA TYR A 69 -3.84 0.14 -13.02
C TYR A 69 -5.10 -0.74 -12.97
N ARG A 70 -5.53 -1.31 -14.10
CA ARG A 70 -6.70 -2.21 -14.14
C ARG A 70 -6.52 -3.43 -13.25
N ASN A 71 -5.31 -4.02 -13.22
CA ASN A 71 -5.03 -5.17 -12.37
C ASN A 71 -4.94 -4.78 -10.89
N LEU A 72 -4.32 -3.64 -10.57
CA LEU A 72 -4.29 -3.13 -9.19
C LEU A 72 -5.69 -2.85 -8.65
N GLU A 73 -6.56 -2.26 -9.45
CA GLU A 73 -7.97 -2.04 -9.11
C GLU A 73 -8.69 -3.36 -8.83
N THR A 74 -8.58 -4.32 -9.74
CA THR A 74 -9.18 -5.66 -9.56
C THR A 74 -8.66 -6.35 -8.30
N LEU A 75 -7.34 -6.33 -8.05
CA LEU A 75 -6.73 -6.93 -6.87
C LEU A 75 -7.13 -6.20 -5.58
N GLY A 76 -7.28 -4.89 -5.64
CA GLY A 76 -7.83 -4.09 -4.54
C GLY A 76 -9.28 -4.44 -4.23
N GLU A 77 -10.08 -4.66 -5.27
CA GLU A 77 -11.46 -5.13 -5.14
C GLU A 77 -11.57 -6.52 -4.50
N LEU A 78 -10.59 -7.37 -4.70
CA LEU A 78 -10.50 -8.69 -4.05
C LEU A 78 -9.99 -8.63 -2.61
N GLY A 79 -9.53 -7.47 -2.14
CA GLY A 79 -8.93 -7.32 -0.82
C GLY A 79 -7.48 -7.81 -0.73
N LEU A 80 -6.83 -8.12 -1.86
CA LEU A 80 -5.44 -8.59 -1.92
C LEU A 80 -4.43 -7.45 -1.89
N VAL A 81 -4.81 -6.27 -2.36
CA VAL A 81 -3.94 -5.11 -2.47
C VAL A 81 -4.55 -3.95 -1.71
N ARG A 82 -3.75 -3.34 -0.87
CA ARG A 82 -4.06 -2.09 -0.20
C ARG A 82 -3.48 -0.91 -0.98
N HIS A 83 -4.30 0.11 -1.16
CA HIS A 83 -3.95 1.34 -1.83
C HIS A 83 -4.04 2.52 -0.86
N PHE A 84 -3.07 3.41 -0.89
CA PHE A 84 -3.09 4.66 -0.13
C PHE A 84 -2.28 5.76 -0.84
N HIS A 85 -2.53 7.01 -0.44
CA HIS A 85 -1.79 8.16 -0.92
C HIS A 85 -0.83 8.66 0.16
N ALA A 86 0.43 8.85 -0.21
CA ALA A 86 1.45 9.44 0.64
C ALA A 86 1.68 10.89 0.16
N GLY A 87 0.99 11.84 0.79
CA GLY A 87 1.05 13.26 0.40
C GLY A 87 0.45 13.51 -0.99
N HIS A 88 1.09 14.36 -1.76
CA HIS A 88 0.66 14.74 -3.12
C HIS A 88 1.27 13.86 -4.23
N GLY A 89 2.02 12.84 -3.87
CA GLY A 89 2.63 11.91 -4.81
C GLY A 89 1.64 10.90 -5.40
N PRO A 90 2.13 10.02 -6.29
CA PRO A 90 1.31 8.95 -6.86
C PRO A 90 0.82 8.01 -5.76
N GLY A 91 -0.30 7.33 -6.03
CA GLY A 91 -0.81 6.28 -5.16
C GLY A 91 0.22 5.18 -4.92
N ARG A 92 0.21 4.61 -3.73
CA ARG A 92 1.07 3.50 -3.32
C ARG A 92 0.25 2.24 -3.12
N TYR A 93 0.82 1.13 -3.51
CA TYR A 93 0.18 -0.19 -3.47
C TYR A 93 1.06 -1.19 -2.75
N VAL A 94 0.45 -2.01 -1.91
CA VAL A 94 1.12 -3.09 -1.17
C VAL A 94 0.18 -4.28 -1.06
N LEU A 95 0.73 -5.50 -1.06
CA LEU A 95 -0.07 -6.70 -0.78
C LEU A 95 -0.53 -6.69 0.68
N GLU A 96 -1.78 -7.08 0.90
CA GLU A 96 -2.25 -7.37 2.25
C GLU A 96 -1.49 -8.56 2.82
N GLY A 97 -1.08 -8.46 4.08
CA GLY A 97 -0.28 -9.49 4.75
C GLY A 97 1.24 -9.27 4.70
N PHE A 98 1.73 -8.34 3.88
CA PHE A 98 3.11 -7.86 4.03
C PHE A 98 3.21 -6.80 5.14
N GLY A 99 2.74 -7.22 6.26
CA GLY A 99 2.70 -6.50 7.50
C GLY A 99 1.43 -5.68 7.63
N ASP A 100 0.71 -5.94 8.69
CA ASP A 100 -0.17 -4.95 9.28
C ASP A 100 0.67 -3.75 9.71
N ARG A 101 1.35 -3.14 8.73
CA ARG A 101 2.18 -1.97 8.96
C ARG A 101 1.38 -0.72 8.68
N GLU A 102 1.60 0.26 9.50
CA GLU A 102 1.14 1.61 9.28
C GLU A 102 2.29 2.45 8.74
N TYR A 103 1.97 3.59 8.16
CA TYR A 103 2.98 4.39 7.48
C TYR A 103 2.94 5.84 7.93
N LEU A 104 4.14 6.42 8.04
CA LEU A 104 4.36 7.86 8.17
C LEU A 104 4.88 8.36 6.82
N ALA A 105 4.27 9.41 6.28
CA ALA A 105 4.61 9.95 4.97
C ALA A 105 5.12 11.38 5.09
N CYS A 106 6.31 11.65 4.55
CA CYS A 106 6.84 13.00 4.48
C CYS A 106 6.34 13.72 3.22
N GLU A 107 5.56 14.76 3.38
CA GLU A 107 5.03 15.57 2.28
C GLU A 107 6.10 16.37 1.53
N SER A 108 7.27 16.58 2.13
CA SER A 108 8.36 17.36 1.54
C SER A 108 9.31 16.53 0.66
N CYS A 109 9.74 15.36 1.13
CA CYS A 109 10.73 14.55 0.40
C CYS A 109 10.19 13.19 -0.07
N GLY A 110 8.93 12.87 0.21
CA GLY A 110 8.30 11.61 -0.17
C GLY A 110 8.76 10.39 0.63
N LEU A 111 9.55 10.58 1.70
CA LEU A 111 9.93 9.47 2.58
C LEU A 111 8.68 8.78 3.11
N LEU A 112 8.66 7.48 2.98
CA LEU A 112 7.62 6.63 3.55
C LEU A 112 8.26 5.70 4.58
N GLU A 113 7.91 5.89 5.84
CA GLU A 113 8.42 5.09 6.96
C GLU A 113 7.34 4.15 7.46
N SER A 114 7.66 2.86 7.52
CA SER A 114 6.74 1.86 8.06
C SER A 114 6.92 1.72 9.58
N VAL A 115 5.82 1.66 10.28
CA VAL A 115 5.79 1.46 11.73
C VAL A 115 4.87 0.29 12.08
N GLU A 116 5.22 -0.40 13.16
CA GLU A 116 4.34 -1.44 13.71
C GLU A 116 3.07 -0.79 14.26
N PRO A 117 1.89 -1.39 14.09
CA PRO A 117 0.63 -0.82 14.61
C PRO A 117 0.69 -0.50 16.11
N ALA A 118 1.37 -1.32 16.89
CA ALA A 118 1.55 -1.10 18.32
C ALA A 118 2.30 0.21 18.64
N ALA A 119 3.17 0.68 17.76
CA ALA A 119 3.89 1.95 17.93
C ALA A 119 2.96 3.17 17.88
N LEU A 120 1.81 3.06 17.23
CA LEU A 120 0.81 4.12 17.12
C LEU A 120 -0.35 3.98 18.10
N GLU A 121 -0.31 3.01 19.01
CA GLU A 121 -1.39 2.81 19.99
C GLU A 121 -1.57 4.02 20.90
N THR A 122 -0.48 4.61 21.38
CA THR A 122 -0.54 5.85 22.17
C THR A 122 -1.19 7.01 21.41
N VAL A 123 -0.98 7.09 20.09
CA VAL A 123 -1.62 8.11 19.26
C VAL A 123 -3.12 7.84 19.15
N ARG A 124 -3.54 6.59 18.99
CA ARG A 124 -4.96 6.20 18.98
C ARG A 124 -5.63 6.53 20.31
N ASP A 125 -4.98 6.19 21.42
CA ASP A 125 -5.50 6.48 22.75
C ASP A 125 -5.65 7.99 22.97
N ALA A 126 -4.68 8.80 22.57
CA ALA A 126 -4.78 10.25 22.67
C ALA A 126 -5.95 10.82 21.84
N VAL A 127 -6.19 10.30 20.64
CA VAL A 127 -7.33 10.71 19.82
C VAL A 127 -8.65 10.28 20.47
N ARG A 128 -8.71 9.07 20.99
CA ARG A 128 -9.89 8.54 21.70
C ARG A 128 -10.22 9.38 22.93
N ASP A 129 -9.21 9.68 23.73
CA ASP A 129 -9.37 10.49 24.96
C ASP A 129 -9.81 11.92 24.64
N LEU A 130 -9.33 12.50 23.55
CA LEU A 130 -9.69 13.84 23.11
C LEU A 130 -11.13 13.95 22.60
N SER A 131 -11.61 12.97 21.86
CA SER A 131 -12.82 13.11 21.06
C SER A 131 -13.77 11.90 21.05
N GLY A 132 -13.37 10.77 21.65
CA GLY A 132 -14.07 9.51 21.53
C GLY A 132 -13.97 8.86 20.13
N PHE A 133 -13.10 9.39 19.26
CA PHE A 133 -12.94 8.92 17.90
C PHE A 133 -11.97 7.75 17.82
N GLU A 134 -12.35 6.68 17.13
CA GLU A 134 -11.46 5.53 16.87
C GLU A 134 -10.61 5.79 15.64
N ALA A 135 -9.35 6.17 15.85
CA ALA A 135 -8.44 6.51 14.76
C ALA A 135 -7.91 5.26 14.05
N GLY A 136 -7.96 5.27 12.72
CA GLY A 136 -7.38 4.23 11.85
C GLY A 136 -6.41 4.84 10.86
N PHE A 137 -5.21 4.26 10.75
CA PHE A 137 -4.15 4.74 9.84
C PHE A 137 -3.85 3.76 8.71
N SER A 138 -4.66 2.72 8.57
CA SER A 138 -4.43 1.64 7.58
C SER A 138 -4.60 2.10 6.14
N HIS A 139 -5.48 3.06 5.89
CA HIS A 139 -5.78 3.58 4.55
C HIS A 139 -5.10 4.93 4.29
N PHE A 140 -5.04 5.77 5.31
CA PHE A 140 -4.39 7.07 5.23
C PHE A 140 -3.20 7.09 6.18
N PRO A 141 -1.96 7.19 5.67
CA PRO A 141 -0.80 7.34 6.51
C PRO A 141 -0.86 8.66 7.28
N ILE A 142 -0.14 8.74 8.38
CA ILE A 142 0.09 10.02 9.05
C ILE A 142 1.03 10.83 8.17
N VAL A 143 0.57 11.99 7.71
CA VAL A 143 1.29 12.88 6.81
C VAL A 143 1.89 14.03 7.60
N GLY A 144 3.15 14.35 7.34
CA GLY A 144 3.84 15.46 7.97
C GLY A 144 5.25 15.63 7.40
N LEU A 145 6.18 16.05 8.21
CA LEU A 145 7.59 16.21 7.82
C LEU A 145 8.47 15.22 8.60
N CYS A 146 9.32 14.49 7.89
CA CYS A 146 10.35 13.69 8.54
C CYS A 146 11.34 14.60 9.32
N ALA A 147 12.07 14.03 10.27
CA ALA A 147 12.98 14.78 11.13
C ALA A 147 13.94 15.69 10.36
N ARG A 148 14.50 15.20 9.24
CA ARG A 148 15.40 15.97 8.38
C ARG A 148 14.71 17.18 7.73
N CYS A 149 13.50 16.99 7.20
CA CYS A 149 12.75 18.08 6.54
C CYS A 149 12.20 19.07 7.57
N ALA A 150 11.79 18.61 8.74
CA ALA A 150 11.34 19.46 9.84
C ALA A 150 12.47 20.37 10.34
N GLN A 151 13.69 19.84 10.47
CA GLN A 151 14.87 20.65 10.84
C GLN A 151 15.18 21.73 9.80
N LYS A 152 15.15 21.39 8.50
CA LYS A 152 15.37 22.37 7.42
C LYS A 152 14.34 23.50 7.40
N ARG A 153 13.11 23.22 7.83
CA ARG A 153 12.03 24.23 7.85
C ARG A 153 12.14 25.17 9.05
N ARG A 154 12.83 24.76 10.13
CA ARG A 154 13.02 25.57 11.35
C ARG A 154 14.27 26.46 11.30
N GLY A 155 15.21 26.18 10.40
CA GLY A 155 16.42 26.97 10.18
C GLY A 155 16.26 27.94 9.03
#